data_5917342683276090020805fa7b6192c3
#
_entry.id   5917342683276090020805fa7b6192c3
#
_cell.length_a   1.000
_cell.length_b   1.000
_cell.length_c   1.000
_cell.angle_alpha   90.00
_cell.angle_beta   90.00
_cell.angle_gamma   90.00
#
_symmetry.space_group_name_H-M   'P 1'
#
loop_
_entity.id
_entity.type
_entity.pdbx_description
1 polymer ?
#
loop_
_entity_poly.entity_id
_entity_poly.type
_entity_poly.pdbx_seq_one_letter_code
_entity_poly.pdbx_strand_id
1 'polypeptide(L)'
;MELQDKVAIVTGGGRGIGEGIARVLAREGAAVVVMGRHAHEVETTAASIVAEGGRAVPFVADVTDPASLDALVRFSVESLGGLDVLVNNAGIEAPPCSLERLEPGQWDEVLGVNLRGVYLCCRAAVPVMAERGGGRIVNIGSIAGRRMTFFGSLDYTVSKYGVEGLTQHLAWELADRRITVNTIDPGGVVTPLMEERSTPAFRDQVTQRMIPLGRMCRMDEIGEVVAFLASDRASMITGQSIAVDGGLLTGFGEDLRPLVRARMTGAAR
;
A
#
# COMPACT_ATOMS: atom_id res chain seq x y z
N MET A 1 12.00 12.61 -14.18
CA MET A 1 11.63 12.32 -12.79
C MET A 1 10.35 13.06 -12.50
N GLU A 2 9.29 12.33 -12.20
CA GLU A 2 7.95 12.92 -12.04
C GLU A 2 7.70 13.51 -10.65
N LEU A 3 8.56 13.20 -9.68
CA LEU A 3 8.43 13.61 -8.27
C LEU A 3 9.62 14.46 -7.81
N GLN A 4 10.28 15.14 -8.75
CA GLN A 4 11.37 16.04 -8.44
C GLN A 4 10.91 17.10 -7.41
N ASP A 5 11.73 17.30 -6.36
CA ASP A 5 11.47 18.25 -5.26
C ASP A 5 10.25 17.94 -4.38
N LYS A 6 9.61 16.77 -4.55
CA LYS A 6 8.55 16.29 -3.66
C LYS A 6 9.14 15.60 -2.42
N VAL A 7 8.44 15.72 -1.32
CA VAL A 7 8.77 15.04 -0.07
C VAL A 7 7.68 14.01 0.23
N ALA A 8 8.10 12.76 0.44
CA ALA A 8 7.21 11.64 0.69
C ALA A 8 7.48 10.97 2.04
N ILE A 9 6.43 10.60 2.75
CA ILE A 9 6.47 9.67 3.88
C ILE A 9 5.92 8.32 3.40
N VAL A 10 6.66 7.23 3.64
CA VAL A 10 6.21 5.86 3.41
C VAL A 10 6.18 5.11 4.73
N THR A 11 4.97 4.83 5.25
CA THR A 11 4.82 4.04 6.48
C THR A 11 5.02 2.55 6.19
N GLY A 12 5.70 1.84 7.10
CA GLY A 12 6.12 0.47 6.83
C GLY A 12 7.12 0.35 5.68
N GLY A 13 7.93 1.41 5.47
CA GLY A 13 8.85 1.54 4.34
C GLY A 13 10.13 0.71 4.45
N GLY A 14 10.39 0.05 5.58
CA GLY A 14 11.65 -0.66 5.83
C GLY A 14 11.74 -2.05 5.19
N ARG A 15 10.65 -2.62 4.66
CA ARG A 15 10.65 -3.93 3.99
C ARG A 15 9.45 -4.12 3.08
N GLY A 16 9.52 -5.15 2.24
CA GLY A 16 8.39 -5.63 1.42
C GLY A 16 7.84 -4.55 0.50
N ILE A 17 6.51 -4.45 0.40
CA ILE A 17 5.83 -3.50 -0.50
C ILE A 17 6.27 -2.06 -0.20
N GLY A 18 6.39 -1.69 1.09
CA GLY A 18 6.80 -0.34 1.49
C GLY A 18 8.22 0.01 1.06
N GLU A 19 9.16 -0.92 1.14
CA GLU A 19 10.52 -0.76 0.60
C GLU A 19 10.49 -0.55 -0.91
N GLY A 20 9.73 -1.39 -1.65
CA GLY A 20 9.58 -1.24 -3.09
C GLY A 20 9.02 0.13 -3.48
N ILE A 21 8.01 0.61 -2.75
CA ILE A 21 7.43 1.95 -2.94
C ILE A 21 8.48 3.03 -2.67
N ALA A 22 9.19 2.98 -1.54
CA ALA A 22 10.18 3.98 -1.15
C ALA A 22 11.29 4.12 -2.20
N ARG A 23 11.80 3.00 -2.74
CA ARG A 23 12.80 2.97 -3.82
C ARG A 23 12.29 3.61 -5.10
N VAL A 24 11.07 3.28 -5.51
CA VAL A 24 10.49 3.85 -6.74
C VAL A 24 10.27 5.35 -6.59
N LEU A 25 9.70 5.83 -5.47
CA LEU A 25 9.50 7.26 -5.24
C LEU A 25 10.83 8.02 -5.25
N ALA A 26 11.87 7.48 -4.62
CA ALA A 26 13.21 8.08 -4.62
C ALA A 26 13.83 8.10 -6.02
N ARG A 27 13.69 7.03 -6.80
CA ARG A 27 14.13 6.96 -8.21
C ARG A 27 13.42 8.01 -9.07
N GLU A 28 12.14 8.30 -8.77
CA GLU A 28 11.37 9.35 -9.45
C GLU A 28 11.68 10.77 -8.92
N GLY A 29 12.65 10.93 -8.02
CA GLY A 29 13.19 12.21 -7.58
C GLY A 29 12.65 12.72 -6.25
N ALA A 30 11.76 11.99 -5.59
CA ALA A 30 11.27 12.37 -4.27
C ALA A 30 12.34 12.22 -3.18
N ALA A 31 12.29 13.06 -2.17
CA ALA A 31 12.97 12.83 -0.91
C ALA A 31 12.05 12.02 0.00
N VAL A 32 12.49 10.86 0.48
CA VAL A 32 11.63 9.89 1.14
C VAL A 32 11.97 9.75 2.62
N VAL A 33 11.00 9.92 3.51
CA VAL A 33 11.08 9.45 4.89
C VAL A 33 10.65 7.99 4.91
N VAL A 34 11.59 7.09 5.16
CA VAL A 34 11.34 5.65 5.32
C VAL A 34 10.97 5.40 6.78
N MET A 35 9.67 5.22 7.06
CA MET A 35 9.16 5.07 8.42
C MET A 35 8.79 3.62 8.71
N GLY A 36 9.13 3.14 9.90
CA GLY A 36 8.76 1.82 10.42
C GLY A 36 9.08 1.65 11.90
N ARG A 37 8.69 0.52 12.48
CA ARG A 37 8.92 0.24 13.91
C ARG A 37 10.32 -0.28 14.24
N HIS A 38 11.02 -0.85 13.25
CA HIS A 38 12.31 -1.50 13.43
C HIS A 38 13.42 -0.64 12.82
N ALA A 39 14.29 -0.09 13.68
CA ALA A 39 15.37 0.80 13.28
C ALA A 39 16.23 0.21 12.16
N HIS A 40 16.69 -1.04 12.33
CA HIS A 40 17.54 -1.71 11.34
C HIS A 40 16.91 -1.79 9.94
N GLU A 41 15.61 -2.08 9.86
CA GLU A 41 14.90 -2.19 8.57
C GLU A 41 14.83 -0.84 7.85
N VAL A 42 14.43 0.23 8.55
CA VAL A 42 14.30 1.56 7.95
C VAL A 42 15.64 2.18 7.60
N GLU A 43 16.67 1.98 8.43
CA GLU A 43 18.04 2.42 8.19
C GLU A 43 18.65 1.72 6.97
N THR A 44 18.48 0.40 6.87
CA THR A 44 18.96 -0.39 5.72
C THR A 44 18.32 0.07 4.42
N THR A 45 17.01 0.24 4.39
CA THR A 45 16.29 0.72 3.20
C THR A 45 16.73 2.13 2.83
N ALA A 46 16.79 3.05 3.78
CA ALA A 46 17.20 4.42 3.52
C ALA A 46 18.65 4.50 3.01
N ALA A 47 19.58 3.76 3.62
CA ALA A 47 20.97 3.69 3.19
C ALA A 47 21.12 3.12 1.77
N SER A 48 20.36 2.09 1.44
CA SER A 48 20.34 1.50 0.10
C SER A 48 19.84 2.49 -0.96
N ILE A 49 18.75 3.23 -0.67
CA ILE A 49 18.25 4.27 -1.58
C ILE A 49 19.31 5.36 -1.81
N VAL A 50 20.01 5.79 -0.76
CA VAL A 50 21.08 6.78 -0.87
C VAL A 50 22.27 6.24 -1.69
N ALA A 51 22.64 4.98 -1.50
CA ALA A 51 23.70 4.32 -2.30
C ALA A 51 23.35 4.23 -3.79
N GLU A 52 22.06 4.17 -4.12
CA GLU A 52 21.54 4.19 -5.50
C GLU A 52 21.39 5.61 -6.08
N GLY A 53 21.80 6.65 -5.31
CA GLY A 53 21.74 8.05 -5.75
C GLY A 53 20.41 8.77 -5.44
N GLY A 54 19.49 8.12 -4.73
CA GLY A 54 18.25 8.72 -4.26
C GLY A 54 18.42 9.52 -2.97
N ARG A 55 17.32 10.13 -2.50
CA ARG A 55 17.27 10.88 -1.22
C ARG A 55 16.32 10.17 -0.25
N ALA A 56 16.85 9.64 0.84
CA ALA A 56 16.04 8.99 1.86
C ALA A 56 16.61 9.22 3.26
N VAL A 57 15.73 9.30 4.25
CA VAL A 57 16.05 9.38 5.67
C VAL A 57 15.19 8.38 6.45
N PRO A 58 15.77 7.64 7.43
CA PRO A 58 15.00 6.71 8.24
C PRO A 58 14.30 7.46 9.39
N PHE A 59 13.13 6.94 9.80
CA PHE A 59 12.44 7.40 11.00
C PHE A 59 11.73 6.24 11.71
N VAL A 60 12.00 6.07 13.01
CA VAL A 60 11.37 5.02 13.81
C VAL A 60 10.12 5.56 14.47
N ALA A 61 8.96 4.97 14.14
CA ALA A 61 7.66 5.35 14.69
C ALA A 61 6.66 4.18 14.65
N ASP A 62 5.60 4.29 15.48
CA ASP A 62 4.45 3.39 15.45
C ASP A 62 3.22 4.16 14.94
N VAL A 63 2.54 3.62 13.93
CA VAL A 63 1.32 4.23 13.36
C VAL A 63 0.14 4.26 14.35
N THR A 64 0.21 3.51 15.43
CA THR A 64 -0.81 3.49 16.49
C THR A 64 -0.64 4.58 17.54
N ASP A 65 0.53 5.24 17.58
CA ASP A 65 0.88 6.31 18.52
C ASP A 65 0.78 7.70 17.87
N PRO A 66 -0.24 8.52 18.23
CA PRO A 66 -0.41 9.86 17.67
C PRO A 66 0.80 10.79 17.88
N ALA A 67 1.47 10.72 19.05
CA ALA A 67 2.61 11.57 19.34
C ALA A 67 3.81 11.24 18.45
N SER A 68 4.00 9.96 18.16
CA SER A 68 5.02 9.46 17.23
C SER A 68 4.78 9.97 15.80
N LEU A 69 3.51 10.06 15.38
CA LEU A 69 3.13 10.57 14.05
C LEU A 69 3.27 12.10 13.92
N ASP A 70 2.92 12.84 14.97
CA ASP A 70 3.17 14.29 15.00
C ASP A 70 4.67 14.59 14.93
N ALA A 71 5.51 13.79 15.60
CA ALA A 71 6.96 13.87 15.50
C ALA A 71 7.49 13.52 14.10
N LEU A 72 6.93 12.48 13.45
CA LEU A 72 7.26 12.06 12.09
C LEU A 72 7.02 13.20 11.07
N VAL A 73 5.84 13.82 11.13
CA VAL A 73 5.48 14.90 10.21
C VAL A 73 6.39 16.13 10.44
N ARG A 74 6.63 16.50 11.69
CA ARG A 74 7.57 17.57 12.04
C ARG A 74 8.99 17.28 11.52
N PHE A 75 9.49 16.06 11.72
CA PHE A 75 10.78 15.61 11.21
C PHE A 75 10.85 15.73 9.66
N SER A 76 9.81 15.36 8.96
CA SER A 76 9.73 15.52 7.50
C SER A 76 9.90 16.99 7.07
N VAL A 77 9.22 17.90 7.76
CA VAL A 77 9.33 19.35 7.49
C VAL A 77 10.74 19.87 7.80
N GLU A 78 11.29 19.53 8.97
CA GLU A 78 12.60 20.00 9.42
C GLU A 78 13.77 19.46 8.59
N SER A 79 13.70 18.18 8.21
CA SER A 79 14.81 17.48 7.53
C SER A 79 14.75 17.56 6.01
N LEU A 80 13.55 17.61 5.43
CA LEU A 80 13.36 17.55 3.97
C LEU A 80 12.59 18.76 3.39
N GLY A 81 12.10 19.66 4.24
CA GLY A 81 11.48 20.93 3.83
C GLY A 81 9.96 20.85 3.63
N GLY A 82 9.28 19.74 3.97
CA GLY A 82 7.82 19.67 3.86
C GLY A 82 7.26 18.24 3.80
N LEU A 83 6.01 18.16 3.31
CA LEU A 83 5.32 16.89 3.04
C LEU A 83 4.35 17.07 1.88
N ASP A 84 4.60 16.40 0.77
CA ASP A 84 3.77 16.42 -0.44
C ASP A 84 3.01 15.11 -0.65
N VAL A 85 3.61 13.99 -0.24
CA VAL A 85 3.06 12.64 -0.46
C VAL A 85 3.06 11.83 0.84
N LEU A 86 1.91 11.28 1.20
CA LEU A 86 1.77 10.31 2.28
C LEU A 86 1.37 8.94 1.70
N VAL A 87 2.20 7.92 1.92
CA VAL A 87 1.86 6.53 1.59
C VAL A 87 1.59 5.75 2.87
N ASN A 88 0.33 5.42 3.09
CA ASN A 88 -0.11 4.57 4.19
C ASN A 88 0.01 3.11 3.79
N ASN A 89 1.19 2.53 4.00
CA ASN A 89 1.47 1.14 3.67
C ASN A 89 1.61 0.25 4.92
N ALA A 90 1.93 0.81 6.09
CA ALA A 90 2.05 0.03 7.32
C ALA A 90 0.80 -0.82 7.56
N GLY A 91 1.00 -2.11 7.78
CA GLY A 91 -0.09 -3.05 8.02
C GLY A 91 0.42 -4.38 8.55
N ILE A 92 -0.46 -5.08 9.22
CA ILE A 92 -0.24 -6.44 9.73
C ILE A 92 -1.36 -7.36 9.24
N GLU A 93 -1.04 -8.63 9.17
CA GLU A 93 -1.96 -9.70 8.83
C GLU A 93 -1.74 -10.86 9.80
N ALA A 94 -2.81 -11.30 10.43
CA ALA A 94 -2.80 -12.51 11.24
C ALA A 94 -3.12 -13.75 10.40
N PRO A 95 -2.70 -14.96 10.83
CA PRO A 95 -3.12 -16.18 10.17
C PRO A 95 -4.64 -16.32 10.13
N PRO A 96 -5.23 -16.79 9.02
CA PRO A 96 -6.66 -17.03 8.93
C PRO A 96 -7.13 -17.99 10.01
N CYS A 97 -8.23 -17.65 10.68
CA CYS A 97 -8.89 -18.51 11.66
C CYS A 97 -10.41 -18.44 11.51
N SER A 98 -11.14 -19.39 12.10
CA SER A 98 -12.61 -19.31 12.15
C SER A 98 -13.05 -18.21 13.11
N LEU A 99 -14.28 -17.70 12.90
CA LEU A 99 -14.84 -16.59 13.72
C LEU A 99 -14.74 -16.86 15.22
N GLU A 100 -15.01 -18.10 15.63
CA GLU A 100 -15.04 -18.49 17.05
C GLU A 100 -13.64 -18.53 17.69
N ARG A 101 -12.58 -18.53 16.86
CA ARG A 101 -11.17 -18.54 17.30
C ARG A 101 -10.49 -17.18 17.18
N LEU A 102 -11.16 -16.20 16.59
CA LEU A 102 -10.62 -14.86 16.49
C LEU A 102 -10.70 -14.17 17.83
N GLU A 103 -9.55 -14.02 18.47
CA GLU A 103 -9.48 -13.36 19.78
C GLU A 103 -9.73 -11.85 19.64
N PRO A 104 -10.50 -11.22 20.55
CA PRO A 104 -10.76 -9.79 20.54
C PRO A 104 -9.47 -8.94 20.47
N GLY A 105 -8.42 -9.33 21.18
CA GLY A 105 -7.14 -8.62 21.14
C GLY A 105 -6.47 -8.62 19.78
N GLN A 106 -6.55 -9.73 19.02
CA GLN A 106 -6.07 -9.81 17.65
C GLN A 106 -6.88 -8.89 16.74
N TRP A 107 -8.20 -8.89 16.87
CA TRP A 107 -9.10 -7.97 16.15
C TRP A 107 -8.70 -6.52 16.40
N ASP A 108 -8.55 -6.12 17.65
CA ASP A 108 -8.21 -4.75 18.03
C ASP A 108 -6.81 -4.34 17.50
N GLU A 109 -5.83 -5.25 17.55
CA GLU A 109 -4.49 -5.00 17.02
C GLU A 109 -4.51 -4.76 15.52
N VAL A 110 -5.18 -5.64 14.74
CA VAL A 110 -5.24 -5.52 13.28
C VAL A 110 -5.97 -4.26 12.85
N LEU A 111 -7.13 -3.95 13.43
CA LEU A 111 -7.84 -2.71 13.13
C LEU A 111 -7.08 -1.47 13.63
N GLY A 112 -6.40 -1.59 14.77
CA GLY A 112 -5.55 -0.54 15.33
C GLY A 112 -4.46 -0.10 14.36
N VAL A 113 -3.75 -1.05 13.76
CA VAL A 113 -2.69 -0.76 12.80
C VAL A 113 -3.25 -0.42 11.42
N ASN A 114 -4.08 -1.30 10.84
CA ASN A 114 -4.44 -1.26 9.41
C ASN A 114 -5.48 -0.18 9.07
N LEU A 115 -6.30 0.23 10.03
CA LEU A 115 -7.37 1.20 9.79
C LEU A 115 -7.18 2.47 10.64
N ARG A 116 -7.13 2.32 11.98
CA ARG A 116 -6.93 3.49 12.84
C ARG A 116 -5.59 4.16 12.59
N GLY A 117 -4.51 3.38 12.31
CA GLY A 117 -3.20 3.92 11.97
C GLY A 117 -3.23 4.78 10.70
N VAL A 118 -3.95 4.33 9.65
CA VAL A 118 -4.15 5.12 8.41
C VAL A 118 -4.86 6.45 8.71
N TYR A 119 -5.93 6.41 9.50
CA TYR A 119 -6.62 7.63 9.95
C TYR A 119 -5.68 8.58 10.69
N LEU A 120 -4.88 8.08 11.64
CA LEU A 120 -3.97 8.90 12.43
C LEU A 120 -2.87 9.54 11.58
N CYS A 121 -2.29 8.78 10.63
CA CYS A 121 -1.31 9.30 9.68
C CYS A 121 -1.91 10.44 8.81
N CYS A 122 -3.11 10.23 8.27
CA CYS A 122 -3.80 11.28 7.51
C CYS A 122 -4.07 12.51 8.38
N ARG A 123 -4.54 12.33 9.61
CA ARG A 123 -4.81 13.42 10.56
C ARG A 123 -3.57 14.26 10.83
N ALA A 124 -2.39 13.64 10.99
CA ALA A 124 -1.14 14.34 11.23
C ALA A 124 -0.62 15.06 9.97
N ALA A 125 -0.75 14.44 8.79
CA ALA A 125 -0.17 14.94 7.54
C ALA A 125 -0.99 16.08 6.88
N VAL A 126 -2.33 16.00 6.93
CA VAL A 126 -3.24 16.91 6.20
C VAL A 126 -3.01 18.39 6.50
N PRO A 127 -2.78 18.86 7.75
CA PRO A 127 -2.51 20.28 8.00
C PRO A 127 -1.29 20.80 7.24
N VAL A 128 -0.18 20.07 7.27
CA VAL A 128 1.07 20.47 6.60
C VAL A 128 0.91 20.43 5.07
N MET A 129 0.22 19.44 4.51
CA MET A 129 -0.08 19.38 3.09
C MET A 129 -0.94 20.56 2.65
N ALA A 130 -1.96 20.91 3.42
CA ALA A 130 -2.86 22.04 3.12
C ALA A 130 -2.11 23.38 3.13
N GLU A 131 -1.22 23.62 4.10
CA GLU A 131 -0.37 24.80 4.18
C GLU A 131 0.57 24.93 2.97
N ARG A 132 1.01 23.79 2.39
CA ARG A 132 1.82 23.75 1.16
C ARG A 132 0.99 23.91 -0.14
N GLY A 133 -0.33 24.01 -0.02
CA GLY A 133 -1.23 24.23 -1.15
C GLY A 133 -1.71 22.95 -1.83
N GLY A 134 -1.58 21.79 -1.19
CA GLY A 134 -2.10 20.51 -1.65
C GLY A 134 -1.21 19.32 -1.31
N GLY A 135 -1.64 18.13 -1.68
CA GLY A 135 -0.90 16.90 -1.40
C GLY A 135 -1.48 15.65 -2.09
N ARG A 136 -0.81 14.53 -1.89
CA ARG A 136 -1.22 13.23 -2.42
C ARG A 136 -1.19 12.19 -1.30
N ILE A 137 -2.32 11.58 -1.02
CA ILE A 137 -2.43 10.47 -0.06
C ILE A 137 -2.72 9.20 -0.85
N VAL A 138 -1.86 8.19 -0.70
CA VAL A 138 -2.04 6.88 -1.31
C VAL A 138 -2.08 5.83 -0.20
N ASN A 139 -3.24 5.19 -0.06
CA ASN A 139 -3.44 4.11 0.89
C ASN A 139 -3.15 2.76 0.23
N ILE A 140 -2.41 1.89 0.89
CA ILE A 140 -2.23 0.52 0.42
C ILE A 140 -3.33 -0.35 1.05
N GLY A 141 -4.35 -0.57 0.24
CA GLY A 141 -5.46 -1.46 0.52
C GLY A 141 -5.10 -2.92 0.33
N SER A 142 -6.01 -3.66 -0.28
CA SER A 142 -5.85 -5.06 -0.71
C SER A 142 -7.06 -5.44 -1.54
N ILE A 143 -6.93 -6.42 -2.42
CA ILE A 143 -8.10 -7.08 -3.02
C ILE A 143 -9.08 -7.62 -1.96
N ALA A 144 -8.61 -7.85 -0.72
CA ALA A 144 -9.43 -8.20 0.43
C ALA A 144 -10.39 -7.07 0.86
N GLY A 145 -10.11 -5.82 0.50
CA GLY A 145 -11.02 -4.67 0.67
C GLY A 145 -12.12 -4.57 -0.37
N ARG A 146 -12.13 -5.44 -1.39
CA ARG A 146 -13.10 -5.45 -2.50
C ARG A 146 -13.93 -6.71 -2.58
N ARG A 147 -13.36 -7.82 -2.16
CA ARG A 147 -14.07 -9.10 -2.01
C ARG A 147 -13.38 -9.97 -0.96
N MET A 148 -14.09 -10.95 -0.43
CA MET A 148 -13.51 -11.95 0.46
C MET A 148 -12.38 -12.70 -0.22
N THR A 149 -11.27 -12.91 0.50
CA THR A 149 -10.15 -13.73 0.06
C THR A 149 -9.90 -14.86 1.05
N PHE A 150 -9.43 -16.01 0.56
CA PHE A 150 -9.10 -17.15 1.43
C PHE A 150 -7.78 -16.99 2.19
N PHE A 151 -7.01 -15.96 1.88
CA PHE A 151 -5.69 -15.75 2.45
C PHE A 151 -5.68 -14.74 3.60
N GLY A 152 -6.70 -13.85 3.66
CA GLY A 152 -6.84 -12.87 4.73
C GLY A 152 -7.77 -13.36 5.85
N SER A 153 -7.44 -12.99 7.07
CA SER A 153 -8.33 -13.16 8.23
C SER A 153 -9.53 -12.21 8.18
N LEU A 154 -10.55 -12.45 9.02
CA LEU A 154 -11.75 -11.60 9.07
C LEU A 154 -11.41 -10.15 9.42
N ASP A 155 -10.60 -9.94 10.46
CA ASP A 155 -10.11 -8.64 10.92
C ASP A 155 -9.33 -7.90 9.81
N TYR A 156 -8.45 -8.59 9.10
CA TYR A 156 -7.75 -8.04 7.95
C TYR A 156 -8.71 -7.59 6.85
N THR A 157 -9.64 -8.46 6.45
CA THR A 157 -10.66 -8.14 5.45
C THR A 157 -11.45 -6.89 5.85
N VAL A 158 -11.97 -6.84 7.08
CA VAL A 158 -12.74 -5.70 7.59
C VAL A 158 -11.88 -4.42 7.61
N SER A 159 -10.61 -4.52 8.02
CA SER A 159 -9.71 -3.37 8.03
C SER A 159 -9.50 -2.79 6.63
N LYS A 160 -9.35 -3.64 5.61
CA LYS A 160 -9.13 -3.19 4.22
C LYS A 160 -10.41 -2.61 3.58
N TYR A 161 -11.60 -3.15 3.86
CA TYR A 161 -12.86 -2.47 3.51
C TYR A 161 -13.00 -1.11 4.21
N GLY A 162 -12.55 -1.00 5.46
CA GLY A 162 -12.53 0.27 6.19
C GLY A 162 -11.64 1.32 5.54
N VAL A 163 -10.47 0.92 4.99
CA VAL A 163 -9.56 1.82 4.26
C VAL A 163 -10.22 2.36 2.99
N GLU A 164 -11.01 1.55 2.27
CA GLU A 164 -11.78 2.00 1.11
C GLU A 164 -12.77 3.11 1.48
N GLY A 165 -13.57 2.89 2.54
CA GLY A 165 -14.52 3.89 3.03
C GLY A 165 -13.85 5.17 3.49
N LEU A 166 -12.72 5.06 4.21
CA LEU A 166 -11.92 6.20 4.64
C LEU A 166 -11.36 6.98 3.44
N THR A 167 -10.87 6.28 2.42
CA THR A 167 -10.36 6.89 1.19
C THR A 167 -11.42 7.71 0.48
N GLN A 168 -12.61 7.15 0.27
CA GLN A 168 -13.72 7.84 -0.40
C GLN A 168 -14.18 9.08 0.37
N HIS A 169 -14.29 8.97 1.70
CA HIS A 169 -14.69 10.10 2.54
C HIS A 169 -13.66 11.23 2.51
N LEU A 170 -12.38 10.92 2.74
CA LEU A 170 -11.31 11.92 2.73
C LEU A 170 -11.09 12.54 1.34
N ALA A 171 -11.27 11.79 0.27
CA ALA A 171 -11.18 12.32 -1.10
C ALA A 171 -12.18 13.45 -1.34
N TRP A 172 -13.41 13.32 -0.83
CA TRP A 172 -14.43 14.36 -0.89
C TRP A 172 -14.12 15.52 0.05
N GLU A 173 -13.78 15.21 1.31
CA GLU A 173 -13.54 16.23 2.36
C GLU A 173 -12.34 17.14 2.05
N LEU A 174 -11.26 16.58 1.46
CA LEU A 174 -10.00 17.29 1.28
C LEU A 174 -9.82 17.90 -0.12
N ALA A 175 -10.82 17.77 -0.99
CA ALA A 175 -10.74 18.26 -2.38
C ALA A 175 -10.52 19.75 -2.48
N ASP A 176 -11.16 20.56 -1.62
CA ASP A 176 -11.00 22.02 -1.57
C ASP A 176 -9.59 22.45 -1.13
N ARG A 177 -8.84 21.56 -0.45
CA ARG A 177 -7.44 21.74 -0.05
C ARG A 177 -6.46 21.21 -1.09
N ARG A 178 -6.94 20.80 -2.28
CA ARG A 178 -6.14 20.22 -3.38
C ARG A 178 -5.38 18.96 -2.97
N ILE A 179 -5.91 18.20 -2.02
CA ILE A 179 -5.37 16.91 -1.59
C ILE A 179 -6.18 15.80 -2.26
N THR A 180 -5.52 14.95 -3.04
CA THR A 180 -6.15 13.73 -3.57
C THR A 180 -5.89 12.55 -2.64
N VAL A 181 -6.87 11.66 -2.52
CA VAL A 181 -6.77 10.45 -1.69
C VAL A 181 -7.23 9.26 -2.52
N ASN A 182 -6.35 8.28 -2.72
CA ASN A 182 -6.64 7.07 -3.50
C ASN A 182 -6.12 5.82 -2.78
N THR A 183 -6.69 4.68 -3.13
CA THR A 183 -6.24 3.37 -2.66
C THR A 183 -5.63 2.57 -3.81
N ILE A 184 -4.58 1.83 -3.54
CA ILE A 184 -4.08 0.76 -4.38
C ILE A 184 -4.38 -0.55 -3.69
N ASP A 185 -4.95 -1.52 -4.44
CA ASP A 185 -5.30 -2.85 -3.95
C ASP A 185 -4.40 -3.91 -4.57
N PRO A 186 -3.29 -4.26 -3.92
CA PRO A 186 -2.45 -5.35 -4.36
C PRO A 186 -3.20 -6.69 -4.33
N GLY A 187 -2.92 -7.54 -5.32
CA GLY A 187 -3.19 -8.96 -5.29
C GLY A 187 -2.06 -9.73 -4.59
N GLY A 188 -1.67 -10.88 -5.11
CA GLY A 188 -0.49 -11.60 -4.66
C GLY A 188 0.78 -10.84 -5.04
N VAL A 189 1.58 -10.44 -4.05
CA VAL A 189 2.87 -9.75 -4.23
C VAL A 189 3.99 -10.63 -3.69
N VAL A 190 5.06 -10.79 -4.45
CA VAL A 190 6.26 -11.49 -4.00
C VAL A 190 6.98 -10.60 -2.98
N THR A 191 6.88 -10.98 -1.72
CA THR A 191 7.52 -10.29 -0.59
C THR A 191 8.25 -11.33 0.28
N PRO A 192 9.26 -10.94 1.07
CA PRO A 192 9.89 -11.85 2.03
C PRO A 192 8.86 -12.57 2.93
N LEU A 193 7.85 -11.85 3.41
CA LEU A 193 6.78 -12.43 4.23
C LEU A 193 5.98 -13.51 3.47
N MET A 194 5.68 -13.29 2.19
CA MET A 194 4.99 -14.28 1.35
C MET A 194 5.87 -15.52 1.14
N GLU A 195 7.17 -15.33 0.95
CA GLU A 195 8.11 -16.43 0.78
C GLU A 195 8.29 -17.26 2.04
N GLU A 196 8.33 -16.63 3.20
CA GLU A 196 8.37 -17.30 4.51
C GLU A 196 7.10 -18.12 4.80
N ARG A 197 5.93 -17.60 4.39
CA ARG A 197 4.61 -18.21 4.71
C ARG A 197 4.09 -19.20 3.68
N SER A 198 4.74 -19.32 2.51
CA SER A 198 4.25 -20.17 1.43
C SER A 198 5.37 -20.92 0.72
N THR A 199 5.07 -22.16 0.28
CA THR A 199 6.00 -22.91 -0.57
C THR A 199 5.97 -22.43 -2.02
N PRO A 200 7.06 -22.60 -2.80
CA PRO A 200 7.06 -22.31 -4.24
C PRO A 200 5.90 -23.00 -4.97
N ALA A 201 5.67 -24.28 -4.70
CA ALA A 201 4.59 -25.06 -5.32
C ALA A 201 3.20 -24.46 -5.04
N PHE A 202 2.96 -23.96 -3.82
CA PHE A 202 1.71 -23.30 -3.48
C PHE A 202 1.56 -21.97 -4.24
N ARG A 203 2.63 -21.16 -4.32
CA ARG A 203 2.62 -19.91 -5.09
C ARG A 203 2.35 -20.16 -6.56
N ASP A 204 2.98 -21.18 -7.16
CA ASP A 204 2.76 -21.56 -8.56
C ASP A 204 1.30 -22.00 -8.79
N GLN A 205 0.74 -22.79 -7.88
CA GLN A 205 -0.66 -23.22 -7.97
C GLN A 205 -1.63 -22.04 -7.92
N VAL A 206 -1.44 -21.10 -6.98
CA VAL A 206 -2.25 -19.88 -6.88
C VAL A 206 -2.12 -19.04 -8.14
N THR A 207 -0.90 -18.83 -8.60
CA THR A 207 -0.60 -18.04 -9.80
C THR A 207 -1.29 -18.60 -11.03
N GLN A 208 -1.12 -19.90 -11.29
CA GLN A 208 -1.67 -20.53 -12.49
C GLN A 208 -3.20 -20.61 -12.51
N ARG A 209 -3.83 -20.75 -11.32
CA ARG A 209 -5.29 -20.90 -11.24
C ARG A 209 -6.04 -19.58 -11.09
N MET A 210 -5.43 -18.57 -10.45
CA MET A 210 -6.17 -17.39 -10.01
C MET A 210 -5.73 -16.10 -10.70
N ILE A 211 -4.48 -15.98 -11.14
CA ILE A 211 -3.95 -14.74 -11.69
C ILE A 211 -3.91 -14.79 -13.22
N PRO A 212 -4.79 -14.05 -13.93
CA PRO A 212 -4.84 -14.07 -15.40
C PRO A 212 -3.54 -13.73 -16.12
N LEU A 213 -2.68 -12.86 -15.55
CA LEU A 213 -1.36 -12.56 -16.11
C LEU A 213 -0.32 -13.64 -15.84
N GLY A 214 -0.66 -14.72 -15.10
CA GLY A 214 0.19 -15.89 -14.90
C GLY A 214 1.38 -15.67 -13.97
N ARG A 215 1.44 -14.59 -13.21
CA ARG A 215 2.47 -14.32 -12.21
C ARG A 215 1.97 -13.42 -11.08
N MET A 216 2.62 -13.49 -9.95
CA MET A 216 2.43 -12.52 -8.87
C MET A 216 3.06 -11.17 -9.23
N CYS A 217 2.60 -10.12 -8.56
CA CYS A 217 3.14 -8.78 -8.68
C CYS A 217 4.50 -8.67 -7.97
N ARG A 218 5.39 -7.83 -8.50
CA ARG A 218 6.61 -7.43 -7.79
C ARG A 218 6.33 -6.18 -6.95
N MET A 219 7.15 -5.93 -5.95
CA MET A 219 7.02 -4.78 -5.05
C MET A 219 7.16 -3.44 -5.79
N ASP A 220 8.07 -3.37 -6.77
CA ASP A 220 8.28 -2.18 -7.60
C ASP A 220 7.07 -1.85 -8.48
N GLU A 221 6.30 -2.84 -8.96
CA GLU A 221 5.09 -2.61 -9.74
C GLU A 221 3.99 -1.90 -8.94
N ILE A 222 3.93 -2.13 -7.63
CA ILE A 222 3.08 -1.32 -6.73
C ILE A 222 3.63 0.09 -6.63
N GLY A 223 4.95 0.24 -6.47
CA GLY A 223 5.64 1.53 -6.40
C GLY A 223 5.39 2.41 -7.63
N GLU A 224 5.36 1.83 -8.85
CA GLU A 224 5.07 2.57 -10.09
C GLU A 224 3.67 3.20 -10.07
N VAL A 225 2.67 2.47 -9.60
CA VAL A 225 1.30 3.00 -9.50
C VAL A 225 1.22 4.08 -8.40
N VAL A 226 1.94 3.89 -7.27
CA VAL A 226 2.06 4.93 -6.24
C VAL A 226 2.70 6.19 -6.82
N ALA A 227 3.81 6.07 -7.55
CA ALA A 227 4.50 7.20 -8.16
C ALA A 227 3.61 7.95 -9.15
N PHE A 228 2.84 7.23 -9.99
CA PHE A 228 1.85 7.83 -10.87
C PHE A 228 0.78 8.62 -10.09
N LEU A 229 0.17 8.02 -9.07
CA LEU A 229 -0.86 8.69 -8.25
C LEU A 229 -0.30 9.87 -7.44
N ALA A 230 0.98 9.84 -7.09
CA ALA A 230 1.69 10.93 -6.41
C ALA A 230 2.06 12.09 -7.35
N SER A 231 2.07 11.87 -8.65
CA SER A 231 2.47 12.85 -9.66
C SER A 231 1.33 13.82 -10.04
N ASP A 232 1.66 14.89 -10.74
CA ASP A 232 0.68 15.84 -11.28
C ASP A 232 -0.14 15.25 -12.45
N ARG A 233 0.30 14.14 -13.05
CA ARG A 233 -0.45 13.40 -14.09
C ARG A 233 -1.74 12.80 -13.55
N ALA A 234 -1.80 12.53 -12.25
CA ALA A 234 -2.98 11.99 -11.58
C ALA A 234 -3.81 13.07 -10.87
N SER A 235 -3.63 14.35 -11.19
CA SER A 235 -4.26 15.50 -10.48
C SER A 235 -5.79 15.47 -10.45
N MET A 236 -6.44 14.76 -11.37
CA MET A 236 -7.90 14.56 -11.41
C MET A 236 -8.38 13.19 -10.92
N ILE A 237 -7.47 12.40 -10.32
CA ILE A 237 -7.80 11.09 -9.77
C ILE A 237 -7.86 11.20 -8.25
N THR A 238 -9.06 11.07 -7.69
CA THR A 238 -9.29 11.05 -6.23
C THR A 238 -10.49 10.15 -5.90
N GLY A 239 -10.48 9.53 -4.71
CA GLY A 239 -11.51 8.61 -4.25
C GLY A 239 -11.52 7.26 -4.98
N GLN A 240 -10.47 6.95 -5.74
CA GLN A 240 -10.41 5.73 -6.53
C GLN A 240 -9.65 4.62 -5.80
N SER A 241 -10.09 3.40 -6.10
CA SER A 241 -9.46 2.17 -5.65
C SER A 241 -8.98 1.40 -6.87
N ILE A 242 -7.66 1.26 -7.00
CA ILE A 242 -7.00 0.70 -8.19
C ILE A 242 -6.41 -0.66 -7.85
N ALA A 243 -6.96 -1.72 -8.45
CA ALA A 243 -6.41 -3.06 -8.29
C ALA A 243 -5.10 -3.22 -9.09
N VAL A 244 -4.05 -3.72 -8.40
CA VAL A 244 -2.77 -4.14 -9.00
C VAL A 244 -2.59 -5.62 -8.69
N ASP A 245 -3.32 -6.46 -9.40
CA ASP A 245 -3.58 -7.85 -9.03
C ASP A 245 -3.40 -8.86 -10.18
N GLY A 246 -2.92 -8.40 -11.33
CA GLY A 246 -2.76 -9.24 -12.52
C GLY A 246 -4.09 -9.75 -13.10
N GLY A 247 -5.20 -9.07 -12.79
CA GLY A 247 -6.55 -9.44 -13.24
C GLY A 247 -7.28 -10.43 -12.33
N LEU A 248 -6.77 -10.68 -11.13
CA LEU A 248 -7.35 -11.65 -10.18
C LEU A 248 -8.80 -11.32 -9.84
N LEU A 249 -9.14 -10.04 -9.67
CA LEU A 249 -10.52 -9.60 -9.39
C LEU A 249 -11.46 -9.72 -10.57
N THR A 250 -10.96 -9.82 -11.80
CA THR A 250 -11.78 -9.96 -13.01
C THR A 250 -12.18 -11.41 -13.30
N GLY A 251 -11.54 -12.39 -12.63
CA GLY A 251 -11.80 -13.81 -12.80
C GLY A 251 -12.80 -14.36 -11.78
N PHE A 252 -13.33 -15.56 -12.09
CA PHE A 252 -14.23 -16.30 -11.21
C PHE A 252 -13.51 -17.20 -10.19
N GLY A 253 -12.20 -16.97 -9.97
CA GLY A 253 -11.38 -17.80 -9.07
C GLY A 253 -10.74 -19.01 -9.73
N GLU A 254 -11.13 -19.37 -10.95
CA GLU A 254 -10.52 -20.40 -11.77
C GLU A 254 -10.32 -19.89 -13.21
N ASP A 255 -9.20 -20.23 -13.82
CA ASP A 255 -8.93 -19.81 -15.20
C ASP A 255 -9.78 -20.62 -16.19
N LEU A 256 -10.92 -20.06 -16.58
CA LEU A 256 -11.80 -20.65 -17.57
C LEU A 256 -11.43 -20.29 -19.03
N ARG A 257 -10.37 -19.49 -19.25
CA ARG A 257 -9.95 -19.06 -20.61
C ARG A 257 -9.69 -20.23 -21.57
N PRO A 258 -9.09 -21.37 -21.15
CA PRO A 258 -8.92 -22.51 -22.05
C PRO A 258 -10.25 -23.07 -22.54
N LEU A 259 -11.27 -23.17 -21.66
CA LEU A 259 -12.62 -23.65 -22.02
C LEU A 259 -13.34 -22.68 -22.96
N VAL A 260 -13.24 -21.37 -22.68
CA VAL A 260 -13.84 -20.33 -23.53
C VAL A 260 -13.20 -20.33 -24.91
N ARG A 261 -11.84 -20.41 -24.99
CA ARG A 261 -11.13 -20.48 -26.28
C ARG A 261 -11.50 -21.73 -27.07
N ALA A 262 -11.59 -22.90 -26.42
CA ALA A 262 -12.01 -24.13 -27.09
C ALA A 262 -13.43 -24.01 -27.70
N ARG A 263 -14.35 -23.35 -27.00
CA ARG A 263 -15.68 -23.04 -27.54
C ARG A 263 -15.66 -22.09 -28.74
N MET A 264 -14.87 -21.01 -28.64
CA MET A 264 -14.73 -19.99 -29.69
C MET A 264 -14.10 -20.57 -30.98
N THR A 265 -13.20 -21.53 -30.84
CA THR A 265 -12.51 -22.18 -31.96
C THR A 265 -13.24 -23.43 -32.49
N GLY A 266 -14.39 -23.81 -31.91
CA GLY A 266 -15.11 -25.01 -32.29
C GLY A 266 -14.44 -26.33 -31.88
N ALA A 267 -13.37 -26.27 -31.06
CA ALA A 267 -12.60 -27.43 -30.59
C ALA A 267 -13.26 -28.18 -29.42
N ALA A 268 -14.31 -27.61 -28.83
CA ALA A 268 -15.15 -28.27 -27.83
C ALA A 268 -16.59 -28.37 -28.37
N ARG A 269 -17.06 -29.59 -28.57
CA ARG A 269 -18.48 -29.93 -28.74
C ARG A 269 -19.07 -30.37 -27.41
#